data_d2bd60577a2de45d0f1be3b2657e2d9a
#
_entry.id   d2bd60577a2de45d0f1be3b2657e2d9a
#
_cell.length_a   1.000
_cell.length_b   1.000
_cell.length_c   1.000
_cell.angle_alpha   90.00
_cell.angle_beta   90.00
_cell.angle_gamma   90.00
#
_symmetry.space_group_name_H-M   'P 1'
#
loop_
_entity.id
_entity.type
_entity.pdbx_description
1 polymer ?
#
loop_
_entity_poly.entity_id
_entity_poly.type
_entity_poly.pdbx_seq_one_letter_code
_entity_poly.pdbx_strand_id
1 'polypeptide(L)'
;MKNITENHIRGAKNLLINCADLKPGEKLLIVSEESDLGWYDGHCAEFIATEAKKMGIDQMLTKVGSPKNFRSTDLIELIEENTVTIFFSRIGDQERFSQPKAGTRIVMCYIRDMDMLSSPIGTTNYKAFRDFKKAVDNVLFNAEKIEISCPLGSNLSGALPKQQKKASDNDDVRRFPLGVHEPIEAKKFSGQVALDRYLA
;
A
#
# COMPACT_ATOMS: atom_id res chain seq x y z
N MET A 1 -24.12 12.67 2.48
CA MET A 1 -23.05 11.83 3.07
C MET A 1 -23.53 10.39 3.10
N LYS A 2 -22.79 9.43 2.52
CA LYS A 2 -23.09 7.99 2.66
C LYS A 2 -23.05 7.65 4.16
N ASN A 3 -23.98 6.78 4.62
CA ASN A 3 -23.98 6.36 6.02
C ASN A 3 -22.67 5.63 6.35
N ILE A 4 -21.96 6.09 7.36
CA ILE A 4 -20.79 5.41 7.89
C ILE A 4 -21.22 4.11 8.55
N THR A 5 -20.66 3.01 8.13
CA THR A 5 -20.93 1.66 8.66
C THR A 5 -19.75 1.17 9.51
N GLU A 6 -19.96 0.10 10.26
CA GLU A 6 -18.91 -0.56 11.03
C GLU A 6 -17.73 -1.00 10.16
N ASN A 7 -17.97 -1.42 8.91
CA ASN A 7 -16.90 -1.78 7.98
C ASN A 7 -16.02 -0.59 7.60
N HIS A 8 -16.55 0.62 7.48
CA HIS A 8 -15.72 1.81 7.28
C HIS A 8 -14.76 2.03 8.45
N ILE A 9 -15.28 1.93 9.68
CA ILE A 9 -14.46 2.06 10.90
C ILE A 9 -13.41 0.94 10.97
N ARG A 10 -13.78 -0.28 10.60
CA ARG A 10 -12.87 -1.43 10.52
C ARG A 10 -11.76 -1.21 9.50
N GLY A 11 -12.09 -0.70 8.31
CA GLY A 11 -11.11 -0.35 7.28
C GLY A 11 -10.16 0.76 7.75
N ALA A 12 -10.67 1.80 8.40
CA ALA A 12 -9.85 2.86 8.97
C ALA A 12 -8.89 2.34 10.04
N LYS A 13 -9.37 1.52 10.97
CA LYS A 13 -8.51 0.87 11.99
C LYS A 13 -7.46 -0.04 11.36
N ASN A 14 -7.83 -0.75 10.29
CA ASN A 14 -6.90 -1.60 9.56
C ASN A 14 -5.76 -0.79 8.94
N LEU A 15 -6.06 0.36 8.33
CA LEU A 15 -5.04 1.26 7.81
C LEU A 15 -4.20 1.88 8.94
N LEU A 16 -4.85 2.52 9.93
CA LEU A 16 -4.14 3.31 10.95
C LEU A 16 -3.35 2.43 11.93
N ILE A 17 -3.95 1.33 12.42
CA ILE A 17 -3.35 0.48 13.46
C ILE A 17 -2.56 -0.66 12.85
N ASN A 18 -3.14 -1.42 11.90
CA ASN A 18 -2.50 -2.64 11.42
C ASN A 18 -1.44 -2.35 10.35
N CYS A 19 -1.71 -1.40 9.45
CA CYS A 19 -0.77 -1.04 8.38
C CYS A 19 0.21 0.03 8.83
N ALA A 20 -0.27 1.21 9.23
CA ALA A 20 0.57 2.33 9.61
C ALA A 20 1.26 2.14 10.97
N ASP A 21 0.76 1.21 11.80
CA ASP A 21 1.26 0.91 13.16
C ASP A 21 1.37 2.17 14.03
N LEU A 22 0.36 3.06 13.90
CA LEU A 22 0.27 4.30 14.66
C LEU A 22 0.15 4.04 16.15
N LYS A 23 0.91 4.81 16.93
CA LYS A 23 0.97 4.73 18.38
C LYS A 23 0.59 6.07 19.01
N PRO A 24 0.11 6.07 20.26
CA PRO A 24 -0.15 7.31 20.98
C PRO A 24 1.08 8.22 21.01
N GLY A 25 0.88 9.52 20.77
CA GLY A 25 1.93 10.53 20.75
C GLY A 25 2.68 10.67 19.43
N GLU A 26 2.40 9.83 18.44
CA GLU A 26 2.94 10.00 17.09
C GLU A 26 2.15 11.04 16.30
N LYS A 27 2.82 11.69 15.35
CA LYS A 27 2.23 12.65 14.42
C LYS A 27 1.92 11.98 13.09
N LEU A 28 0.77 12.28 12.52
CA LEU A 28 0.29 11.74 11.25
C LEU A 28 0.13 12.84 10.21
N LEU A 29 0.83 12.72 9.10
CA LEU A 29 0.57 13.47 7.89
C LEU A 29 -0.29 12.65 6.93
N ILE A 30 -1.41 13.21 6.49
CA ILE A 30 -2.25 12.64 5.42
C ILE A 30 -2.12 13.54 4.19
N VAL A 31 -1.65 12.96 3.09
CA VAL A 31 -1.50 13.65 1.82
C VAL A 31 -2.60 13.19 0.88
N SER A 32 -3.55 14.06 0.55
CA SER A 32 -4.68 13.75 -0.31
C SER A 32 -4.53 14.41 -1.67
N GLU A 33 -4.69 13.64 -2.73
CA GLU A 33 -4.77 14.19 -4.08
C GLU A 33 -6.11 14.92 -4.28
N GLU A 34 -6.09 16.03 -5.04
CA GLU A 34 -7.30 16.78 -5.39
C GLU A 34 -8.30 15.89 -6.13
N SER A 35 -9.56 15.92 -5.68
CA SER A 35 -10.60 15.00 -6.16
C SER A 35 -11.04 15.25 -7.61
N ASP A 36 -10.86 16.45 -8.14
CA ASP A 36 -11.12 16.81 -9.54
C ASP A 36 -10.20 16.10 -10.54
N LEU A 37 -9.07 15.56 -10.06
CA LEU A 37 -8.18 14.71 -10.85
C LEU A 37 -8.74 13.29 -11.09
N GLY A 38 -9.84 12.91 -10.43
CA GLY A 38 -10.61 11.69 -10.70
C GLY A 38 -9.97 10.38 -10.21
N TRP A 39 -8.90 10.43 -9.40
CA TRP A 39 -8.24 9.23 -8.86
C TRP A 39 -8.67 8.89 -7.44
N TYR A 40 -8.88 9.89 -6.61
CA TYR A 40 -9.33 9.77 -5.22
C TYR A 40 -10.51 10.70 -5.01
N ASP A 41 -11.52 10.28 -4.26
CA ASP A 41 -12.70 11.11 -3.98
C ASP A 41 -12.47 12.15 -2.86
N GLY A 42 -11.34 12.06 -2.16
CA GLY A 42 -11.00 12.93 -1.03
C GLY A 42 -11.70 12.56 0.28
N HIS A 43 -12.92 12.02 0.23
CA HIS A 43 -13.70 11.68 1.42
C HIS A 43 -13.05 10.61 2.29
N CYS A 44 -12.34 9.67 1.66
CA CYS A 44 -11.63 8.63 2.38
C CYS A 44 -10.51 9.22 3.24
N ALA A 45 -9.70 10.12 2.69
CA ALA A 45 -8.63 10.80 3.43
C ALA A 45 -9.18 11.64 4.60
N GLU A 46 -10.27 12.38 4.39
CA GLU A 46 -10.96 13.16 5.42
C GLU A 46 -11.55 12.26 6.53
N PHE A 47 -12.11 11.11 6.15
CA PHE A 47 -12.63 10.13 7.11
C PHE A 47 -11.49 9.53 7.94
N ILE A 48 -10.38 9.15 7.33
CA ILE A 48 -9.19 8.64 8.04
C ILE A 48 -8.62 9.68 8.99
N ALA A 49 -8.56 10.97 8.60
CA ALA A 49 -8.15 12.06 9.49
C ALA A 49 -9.08 12.17 10.71
N THR A 50 -10.39 12.05 10.48
CA THR A 50 -11.38 12.08 11.56
C THR A 50 -11.22 10.91 12.52
N GLU A 51 -11.01 9.69 12.02
CA GLU A 51 -10.81 8.51 12.85
C GLU A 51 -9.48 8.58 13.63
N ALA A 52 -8.40 9.08 13.02
CA ALA A 52 -7.13 9.32 13.70
C ALA A 52 -7.28 10.32 14.86
N LYS A 53 -8.01 11.42 14.63
CA LYS A 53 -8.31 12.41 15.68
C LYS A 53 -9.09 11.80 16.85
N LYS A 54 -10.08 10.93 16.59
CA LYS A 54 -10.82 10.21 17.64
C LYS A 54 -9.91 9.29 18.47
N MET A 55 -8.81 8.82 17.88
CA MET A 55 -7.80 8.02 18.57
C MET A 55 -6.79 8.87 19.35
N GLY A 56 -6.93 10.19 19.36
CA GLY A 56 -6.00 11.11 20.04
C GLY A 56 -4.68 11.32 19.28
N ILE A 57 -4.63 11.01 17.99
CA ILE A 57 -3.47 11.23 17.14
C ILE A 57 -3.45 12.69 16.66
N ASP A 58 -2.30 13.34 16.81
CA ASP A 58 -2.04 14.66 16.20
C ASP A 58 -1.88 14.45 14.68
N GLN A 59 -2.84 14.98 13.91
CA GLN A 59 -2.91 14.76 12.49
C GLN A 59 -3.01 16.04 11.68
N MET A 60 -2.35 16.05 10.54
CA MET A 60 -2.43 17.08 9.50
C MET A 60 -2.93 16.46 8.20
N LEU A 61 -3.87 17.12 7.54
CA LEU A 61 -4.31 16.78 6.18
C LEU A 61 -3.88 17.89 5.21
N THR A 62 -3.12 17.53 4.20
CA THR A 62 -2.71 18.44 3.12
C THR A 62 -3.20 17.93 1.77
N LYS A 63 -3.51 18.85 0.85
CA LYS A 63 -3.93 18.52 -0.52
C LYS A 63 -2.80 18.76 -1.50
N VAL A 64 -2.71 17.93 -2.51
CA VAL A 64 -1.68 17.98 -3.55
C VAL A 64 -2.30 17.82 -4.93
N GLY A 65 -1.67 18.46 -5.91
CA GLY A 65 -2.05 18.37 -7.29
C GLY A 65 -1.52 17.11 -8.00
N SER A 66 -1.57 17.15 -9.32
CA SER A 66 -1.14 16.05 -10.19
C SER A 66 0.36 15.74 -10.05
N PRO A 67 0.78 14.46 -10.09
CA PRO A 67 2.19 14.06 -10.13
C PRO A 67 2.97 14.62 -11.34
N LYS A 68 2.28 15.17 -12.33
CA LYS A 68 2.93 15.86 -13.47
C LYS A 68 3.59 17.16 -13.03
N ASN A 69 2.99 17.86 -12.06
CA ASN A 69 3.38 19.20 -11.64
C ASN A 69 3.79 19.26 -10.16
N PHE A 70 3.69 18.17 -9.43
CA PHE A 70 3.97 18.11 -8.00
C PHE A 70 4.85 16.88 -7.68
N ARG A 71 5.80 17.06 -6.76
CA ARG A 71 6.72 16.00 -6.33
C ARG A 71 6.59 15.75 -4.84
N SER A 72 6.90 14.53 -4.42
CA SER A 72 6.99 14.19 -2.99
C SER A 72 8.06 15.03 -2.29
N THR A 73 9.13 15.39 -2.99
CA THR A 73 10.18 16.28 -2.48
C THR A 73 9.68 17.67 -2.09
N ASP A 74 8.56 18.14 -2.66
CA ASP A 74 7.94 19.41 -2.29
C ASP A 74 7.29 19.36 -0.89
N LEU A 75 7.15 18.16 -0.34
CA LEU A 75 6.62 17.86 1.00
C LEU A 75 7.68 17.37 1.98
N ILE A 76 8.96 17.38 1.61
CA ILE A 76 10.00 16.71 2.40
C ILE A 76 10.03 17.19 3.85
N GLU A 77 9.92 18.49 4.08
CA GLU A 77 9.91 19.07 5.42
C GLU A 77 8.72 18.55 6.24
N LEU A 78 7.50 18.56 5.65
CA LEU A 78 6.30 18.03 6.29
C LEU A 78 6.40 16.52 6.57
N ILE A 79 6.99 15.76 5.65
CA ILE A 79 7.20 14.32 5.82
C ILE A 79 8.18 14.06 6.98
N GLU A 80 9.25 14.83 7.07
CA GLU A 80 10.27 14.67 8.11
C GLU A 80 9.82 15.14 9.51
N GLU A 81 8.86 16.06 9.58
CA GLU A 81 8.26 16.53 10.82
C GLU A 81 7.24 15.57 11.42
N ASN A 82 6.78 14.59 10.62
CA ASN A 82 5.75 13.65 11.01
C ASN A 82 6.30 12.24 11.15
N THR A 83 5.78 11.49 12.12
CA THR A 83 6.20 10.11 12.37
C THR A 83 5.67 9.16 11.30
N VAL A 84 4.44 9.41 10.82
CA VAL A 84 3.79 8.61 9.79
C VAL A 84 3.22 9.51 8.71
N THR A 85 3.48 9.18 7.45
CA THR A 85 2.86 9.83 6.30
C THR A 85 2.02 8.83 5.53
N ILE A 86 0.73 9.11 5.33
CA ILE A 86 -0.17 8.29 4.51
C ILE A 86 -0.55 9.07 3.25
N PHE A 87 -0.21 8.52 2.09
CA PHE A 87 -0.53 9.09 0.80
C PHE A 87 -1.82 8.49 0.23
N PHE A 88 -2.86 9.30 0.14
CA PHE A 88 -4.03 9.12 -0.74
C PHE A 88 -3.80 9.91 -2.01
N SER A 89 -2.68 9.68 -2.64
CA SER A 89 -2.25 10.41 -3.83
C SER A 89 -1.22 9.61 -4.63
N ARG A 90 -1.22 9.80 -5.94
CA ARG A 90 -0.28 9.13 -6.85
C ARG A 90 1.17 9.57 -6.64
N ILE A 91 1.40 10.73 -6.03
CA ILE A 91 2.76 11.16 -5.70
C ILE A 91 3.43 10.24 -4.67
N GLY A 92 2.65 9.52 -3.85
CA GLY A 92 3.17 8.53 -2.91
C GLY A 92 3.96 7.42 -3.61
N ASP A 93 3.66 7.11 -4.87
CA ASP A 93 4.42 6.11 -5.64
C ASP A 93 5.88 6.54 -5.89
N GLN A 94 6.20 7.82 -5.77
CA GLN A 94 7.57 8.32 -5.87
C GLN A 94 8.41 7.87 -4.67
N GLU A 95 7.76 7.64 -3.51
CA GLU A 95 8.38 7.19 -2.27
C GLU A 95 8.49 5.66 -2.17
N ARG A 96 8.04 4.94 -3.20
CA ARG A 96 7.93 3.46 -3.16
C ARG A 96 9.24 2.73 -2.87
N PHE A 97 10.36 3.36 -3.12
CA PHE A 97 11.71 2.83 -2.90
C PHE A 97 12.58 3.77 -2.07
N SER A 98 11.98 4.76 -1.43
CA SER A 98 12.69 5.68 -0.56
C SER A 98 13.18 4.95 0.69
N GLN A 99 14.16 5.57 1.34
CA GLN A 99 14.57 5.18 2.69
C GLN A 99 14.14 6.32 3.62
N PRO A 100 12.99 6.19 4.28
CA PRO A 100 12.52 7.22 5.20
C PRO A 100 13.53 7.48 6.31
N LYS A 101 13.49 8.67 6.87
CA LYS A 101 14.26 9.01 8.05
C LYS A 101 13.99 7.99 9.17
N ALA A 102 15.03 7.60 9.90
CA ALA A 102 14.90 6.65 11.00
C ALA A 102 13.79 7.07 11.99
N GLY A 103 12.89 6.15 12.28
CA GLY A 103 11.75 6.38 13.15
C GLY A 103 10.51 6.94 12.44
N THR A 104 10.56 7.21 11.13
CA THR A 104 9.40 7.60 10.33
C THR A 104 8.91 6.44 9.47
N ARG A 105 7.63 6.48 9.07
CA ARG A 105 6.99 5.48 8.21
C ARG A 105 6.17 6.14 7.12
N ILE A 106 6.22 5.56 5.93
CA ILE A 106 5.46 6.01 4.77
C ILE A 106 4.49 4.90 4.35
N VAL A 107 3.23 5.26 4.13
CA VAL A 107 2.18 4.36 3.66
C VAL A 107 1.59 4.91 2.37
N MET A 108 1.72 4.17 1.26
CA MET A 108 0.95 4.44 0.05
C MET A 108 -0.40 3.76 0.18
N CYS A 109 -1.48 4.54 0.17
CA CYS A 109 -2.85 4.04 0.26
C CYS A 109 -3.51 4.03 -1.12
N TYR A 110 -3.91 2.83 -1.58
CA TYR A 110 -4.58 2.64 -2.87
C TYR A 110 -6.11 2.55 -2.74
N ILE A 111 -6.65 2.85 -1.55
CA ILE A 111 -8.09 3.01 -1.35
C ILE A 111 -8.53 4.33 -1.95
N ARG A 112 -9.37 4.29 -2.97
CA ARG A 112 -9.78 5.47 -3.75
C ARG A 112 -11.01 6.17 -3.19
N ASP A 113 -11.89 5.40 -2.53
CA ASP A 113 -13.18 5.86 -2.05
C ASP A 113 -13.63 5.10 -0.81
N MET A 114 -14.74 5.54 -0.24
CA MET A 114 -15.32 4.96 0.97
C MET A 114 -15.86 3.53 0.74
N ASP A 115 -16.38 3.23 -0.44
CA ASP A 115 -16.89 1.89 -0.76
C ASP A 115 -15.73 0.87 -0.77
N MET A 116 -14.61 1.24 -1.35
CA MET A 116 -13.39 0.41 -1.34
C MET A 116 -12.84 0.23 0.08
N LEU A 117 -12.87 1.27 0.92
CA LEU A 117 -12.44 1.19 2.32
C LEU A 117 -13.26 0.18 3.12
N SER A 118 -14.57 0.15 2.91
CA SER A 118 -15.50 -0.73 3.63
C SER A 118 -15.59 -2.15 3.05
N SER A 119 -15.01 -2.38 1.88
CA SER A 119 -15.01 -3.66 1.18
C SER A 119 -14.07 -4.69 1.85
N PRO A 120 -14.12 -5.97 1.44
CA PRO A 120 -13.16 -6.98 1.89
C PRO A 120 -11.70 -6.57 1.67
N ILE A 121 -11.40 -5.80 0.61
CA ILE A 121 -10.05 -5.31 0.32
C ILE A 121 -9.56 -4.38 1.44
N GLY A 122 -10.39 -3.43 1.90
CA GLY A 122 -10.02 -2.49 2.96
C GLY A 122 -10.05 -3.11 4.36
N THR A 123 -10.92 -4.10 4.59
CA THR A 123 -11.19 -4.67 5.91
C THR A 123 -10.42 -5.95 6.24
N THR A 124 -9.77 -6.59 5.27
CA THR A 124 -8.90 -7.76 5.52
C THR A 124 -7.70 -7.35 6.36
N ASN A 125 -7.46 -8.04 7.46
CA ASN A 125 -6.40 -7.69 8.41
C ASN A 125 -5.03 -7.59 7.73
N TYR A 126 -4.44 -6.42 7.71
CA TYR A 126 -3.17 -6.15 7.04
C TYR A 126 -2.02 -6.99 7.61
N LYS A 127 -1.93 -7.16 8.93
CA LYS A 127 -0.86 -7.95 9.56
C LYS A 127 -0.93 -9.42 9.13
N ALA A 128 -2.13 -10.02 9.17
CA ALA A 128 -2.33 -11.39 8.74
C ALA A 128 -1.98 -11.57 7.24
N PHE A 129 -2.36 -10.61 6.40
CA PHE A 129 -2.02 -10.65 4.99
C PHE A 129 -0.51 -10.51 4.75
N ARG A 130 0.17 -9.64 5.50
CA ARG A 130 1.62 -9.50 5.46
C ARG A 130 2.35 -10.78 5.88
N ASP A 131 1.86 -11.43 6.94
CA ASP A 131 2.44 -12.69 7.42
C ASP A 131 2.26 -13.81 6.38
N PHE A 132 1.09 -13.88 5.74
CA PHE A 132 0.84 -14.79 4.62
C PHE A 132 1.81 -14.52 3.46
N LYS A 133 1.97 -13.24 3.06
CA LYS A 133 2.94 -12.85 2.02
C LYS A 133 4.36 -13.29 2.40
N LYS A 134 4.82 -13.04 3.62
CA LYS A 134 6.14 -13.48 4.08
C LYS A 134 6.33 -14.99 4.01
N ALA A 135 5.29 -15.76 4.32
CA ALA A 135 5.33 -17.22 4.18
C ALA A 135 5.51 -17.65 2.72
N VAL A 136 4.75 -17.04 1.79
CA VAL A 136 4.90 -17.29 0.35
C VAL A 136 6.29 -16.86 -0.16
N ASP A 137 6.76 -15.67 0.23
CA ASP A 137 8.09 -15.19 -0.17
C ASP A 137 9.20 -16.12 0.31
N ASN A 138 9.08 -16.70 1.51
CA ASN A 138 10.04 -17.69 2.03
C ASN A 138 10.07 -18.97 1.20
N VAL A 139 8.90 -19.45 0.74
CA VAL A 139 8.83 -20.61 -0.15
C VAL A 139 9.50 -20.28 -1.49
N LEU A 140 9.17 -19.13 -2.08
CA LEU A 140 9.75 -18.69 -3.35
C LEU A 140 11.25 -18.44 -3.25
N PHE A 141 11.73 -17.93 -2.12
CA PHE A 141 13.15 -17.69 -1.89
C PHE A 141 13.98 -18.97 -1.91
N ASN A 142 13.43 -20.06 -1.38
CA ASN A 142 14.10 -21.37 -1.31
C ASN A 142 13.83 -22.25 -2.54
N ALA A 143 12.96 -21.83 -3.46
CA ALA A 143 12.65 -22.61 -4.66
C ALA A 143 13.71 -22.42 -5.74
N GLU A 144 14.10 -23.51 -6.40
CA GLU A 144 15.01 -23.49 -7.56
C GLU A 144 14.23 -23.39 -8.89
N LYS A 145 12.98 -23.82 -8.89
CA LYS A 145 12.10 -23.86 -10.06
C LYS A 145 10.68 -23.46 -9.66
N ILE A 146 10.01 -22.76 -10.57
CA ILE A 146 8.57 -22.48 -10.48
C ILE A 146 7.88 -23.08 -11.68
N GLU A 147 6.78 -23.78 -11.44
CA GLU A 147 5.83 -24.25 -12.46
C GLU A 147 4.45 -23.68 -12.14
N ILE A 148 3.84 -23.04 -13.12
CA ILE A 148 2.49 -22.48 -13.00
C ILE A 148 1.63 -23.09 -14.07
N SER A 149 0.57 -23.78 -13.68
CA SER A 149 -0.43 -24.32 -14.58
C SER A 149 -1.83 -23.87 -14.17
N CYS A 150 -2.71 -23.72 -15.15
CA CYS A 150 -4.10 -23.43 -14.86
C CYS A 150 -5.02 -24.21 -15.83
N PRO A 151 -6.25 -24.56 -15.39
CA PRO A 151 -7.20 -25.32 -16.23
C PRO A 151 -7.55 -24.66 -17.55
N LEU A 152 -7.37 -23.32 -17.66
CA LEU A 152 -7.63 -22.55 -18.87
C LEU A 152 -6.50 -22.68 -19.92
N GLY A 153 -5.42 -23.43 -19.62
CA GLY A 153 -4.36 -23.72 -20.58
C GLY A 153 -3.06 -22.93 -20.36
N SER A 154 -2.96 -22.11 -19.30
CA SER A 154 -1.66 -21.51 -18.96
C SER A 154 -0.70 -22.60 -18.45
N ASN A 155 0.51 -22.59 -18.98
CA ASN A 155 1.59 -23.47 -18.54
C ASN A 155 2.91 -22.72 -18.64
N LEU A 156 3.47 -22.33 -17.49
CA LEU A 156 4.70 -21.57 -17.38
C LEU A 156 5.71 -22.34 -16.55
N SER A 157 6.96 -22.32 -16.95
CA SER A 157 8.07 -22.90 -16.19
C SER A 157 9.24 -21.93 -16.18
N GLY A 158 9.88 -21.78 -15.04
CA GLY A 158 11.03 -20.91 -14.91
C GLY A 158 11.98 -21.36 -13.81
N ALA A 159 13.29 -21.18 -14.04
CA ALA A 159 14.30 -21.35 -13.02
C ALA A 159 14.40 -20.05 -12.19
N LEU A 160 14.52 -20.20 -10.87
CA LEU A 160 14.77 -19.09 -9.96
C LEU A 160 16.28 -19.00 -9.70
N PRO A 161 16.92 -17.88 -10.01
CA PRO A 161 18.32 -17.69 -9.62
C PRO A 161 18.43 -17.72 -8.10
N LYS A 162 19.49 -18.30 -7.56
CA LYS A 162 19.78 -18.26 -6.13
C LYS A 162 19.86 -16.79 -5.68
N GLN A 163 18.96 -16.37 -4.85
CA GLN A 163 18.96 -15.00 -4.33
C GLN A 163 20.08 -14.88 -3.30
N GLN A 164 21.02 -13.96 -3.53
CA GLN A 164 22.15 -13.75 -2.65
C GLN A 164 21.81 -12.91 -1.40
N LYS A 165 20.70 -12.19 -1.41
CA LYS A 165 20.19 -11.43 -0.26
C LYS A 165 18.69 -11.50 -0.21
N LYS A 166 18.16 -11.73 0.99
CA LYS A 166 16.77 -11.38 1.31
C LYS A 166 16.65 -9.88 1.10
N ALA A 167 15.69 -9.46 0.25
CA ALA A 167 15.34 -8.06 0.19
C ALA A 167 15.09 -7.59 1.63
N SER A 168 15.72 -6.52 2.07
CA SER A 168 15.45 -5.99 3.40
C SER A 168 13.97 -5.67 3.45
N ASP A 169 13.24 -6.30 4.36
CA ASP A 169 11.89 -5.86 4.71
C ASP A 169 12.04 -4.42 5.23
N ASN A 170 12.00 -3.44 4.33
CA ASN A 170 11.89 -2.07 4.75
C ASN A 170 10.46 -1.87 5.26
N ASP A 171 10.26 -2.22 6.55
CA ASP A 171 8.98 -2.08 7.23
C ASP A 171 8.53 -0.60 7.33
N ASP A 172 9.39 0.34 6.93
CA ASP A 172 9.11 1.78 7.00
C ASP A 172 8.40 2.32 5.76
N VAL A 173 8.42 1.57 4.64
CA VAL A 173 7.64 1.89 3.44
C VAL A 173 6.60 0.81 3.21
N ARG A 174 5.33 1.17 3.39
CA ARG A 174 4.20 0.23 3.38
C ARG A 174 3.19 0.59 2.31
N ARG A 175 2.33 -0.34 1.97
CA ARG A 175 1.26 -0.14 1.01
C ARG A 175 -0.02 -0.76 1.51
N PHE A 176 -1.10 0.01 1.45
CA PHE A 176 -2.41 -0.42 1.88
C PHE A 176 -3.38 -0.44 0.68
N PRO A 177 -4.18 -1.47 0.52
CA PRO A 177 -4.43 -2.62 1.41
C PRO A 177 -3.46 -3.78 1.21
N LEU A 178 -2.68 -3.78 0.18
CA LEU A 178 -1.84 -4.91 -0.22
C LEU A 178 -0.38 -4.69 0.17
N GLY A 179 0.21 -5.68 0.82
CA GLY A 179 1.65 -5.76 0.94
C GLY A 179 2.28 -5.79 -0.44
N VAL A 180 3.34 -5.03 -0.67
CA VAL A 180 3.95 -4.95 -1.97
C VAL A 180 5.30 -5.60 -2.03
N HIS A 181 5.57 -5.98 -3.26
CA HIS A 181 6.83 -6.49 -3.67
C HIS A 181 7.86 -5.37 -3.77
N GLU A 182 9.00 -5.57 -3.15
CA GLU A 182 10.21 -4.93 -3.64
C GLU A 182 10.49 -5.41 -5.08
N PRO A 183 11.08 -4.57 -5.94
CA PRO A 183 11.45 -5.01 -7.26
C PRO A 183 12.53 -6.09 -7.13
N ILE A 184 12.11 -7.31 -7.26
CA ILE A 184 13.01 -8.42 -7.48
C ILE A 184 13.40 -8.35 -8.96
N GLU A 185 14.67 -8.60 -9.27
CA GLU A 185 15.13 -8.69 -10.66
C GLU A 185 14.17 -9.50 -11.51
N ALA A 186 13.81 -8.99 -12.68
CA ALA A 186 12.91 -9.65 -13.59
C ALA A 186 13.41 -11.06 -13.91
N LYS A 187 12.63 -12.07 -13.54
CA LYS A 187 12.96 -13.46 -13.79
C LYS A 187 12.45 -13.87 -15.17
N LYS A 188 13.25 -14.63 -15.90
CA LYS A 188 12.83 -15.14 -17.20
C LYS A 188 11.98 -16.39 -17.00
N PHE A 189 10.73 -16.32 -17.43
CA PHE A 189 9.84 -17.47 -17.54
C PHE A 189 9.64 -17.83 -19.01
N SER A 190 9.51 -19.11 -19.31
CA SER A 190 9.13 -19.61 -20.62
C SER A 190 7.86 -20.44 -20.50
N GLY A 191 7.00 -20.39 -21.51
CA GLY A 191 5.76 -21.16 -21.53
C GLY A 191 4.64 -20.44 -22.26
N GLN A 192 3.43 -20.92 -22.06
CA GLN A 192 2.21 -20.43 -22.68
C GLN A 192 1.29 -19.83 -21.62
N VAL A 193 0.70 -18.69 -21.94
CA VAL A 193 -0.35 -18.03 -21.12
C VAL A 193 -1.66 -18.10 -21.88
N ALA A 194 -2.70 -18.69 -21.30
CA ALA A 194 -4.06 -18.56 -21.79
C ALA A 194 -4.64 -17.22 -21.33
N LEU A 195 -5.04 -16.41 -22.27
CA LEU A 195 -5.81 -15.17 -21.98
C LEU A 195 -7.29 -15.54 -21.99
N ASP A 196 -7.99 -15.16 -20.92
CA ASP A 196 -9.44 -15.34 -20.85
C ASP A 196 -10.12 -14.39 -21.83
N ARG A 197 -11.20 -14.88 -22.48
CA ARG A 197 -11.97 -14.13 -23.48
C ARG A 197 -12.70 -12.88 -22.94
N TYR A 198 -12.64 -12.66 -21.63
CA TYR A 198 -13.27 -11.49 -20.99
C TYR A 198 -12.45 -10.20 -21.11
N LEU A 199 -11.32 -10.22 -21.83
CA LEU A 199 -10.54 -9.00 -22.13
C LEU A 199 -10.74 -8.52 -23.58
N ALA A 200 -11.78 -8.97 -24.26
CA ALA A 200 -12.17 -8.52 -25.60
C ALA A 200 -13.36 -7.55 -25.51
#